data_2e7734582534b6560e4378d1edb88585
#
_entry.id   2e7734582534b6560e4378d1edb88585
#
_cell.length_a   1.000
_cell.length_b   1.000
_cell.length_c   1.000
_cell.angle_alpha   90.00
_cell.angle_beta   90.00
_cell.angle_gamma   90.00
#
_symmetry.space_group_name_H-M   'P 1'
#
loop_
_entity.id
_entity.type
_entity.pdbx_description
1 polymer ?
#
loop_
_entity_poly.entity_id
_entity_poly.type
_entity_poly.pdbx_seq_one_letter_code
_entity_poly.pdbx_strand_id
1 'polypeptide(L)'
;MGPNCTVDAAIIAVADAGGNTNTIETVQGMPCTVKERAMNKKVIKPIVLMALFFVAIILFSITTNKDNRDMTTTMAKATLPVVYFQQGDNRINELHGYVDKMDATQMRDSITPVDNSRVLPIIVATYGKKIDAMRFEIRSMDGKRLVAKSNVTDYKTSGNNVTANLMIQNILDEDQEYTMIVTLQSEGQEIYYYTRLMQTIDSYVKECVDFALQFHDYTFRDDADTFIPKYMDAATGDATTLHYVDLTCTLKQITWADLKPKQIGDTVASIKEINTSYNVITISYVASYVNGKGETEYYNVEEYYRLRMTSSRMYVLNFERTTNQIFRGENNFISDGNSIQLGIRDGQIEYAMNETGTVVAFVQEGELWCFDRINKKIVQVFSFRDTEGTDIRDDWGPHDIKIVRVDEAGSVDFVVYGYMNRGDHEGQVGTAVYHYDGLVQTMEEEVFIPSTQSYEILKAEMGQLMYVNDKGNLYLFIDEKLYRINLTTLKEKVIVDGLKESCYQTSQSNQYLAWVEADNEYSST
;
A
#
# COMPACT_ATOMS: atom_id res chain seq x y z
N MET A 1 -60.74 29.10 -15.17
CA MET A 1 -60.53 27.89 -14.32
C MET A 1 -59.03 27.78 -14.10
N GLY A 2 -58.56 28.31 -12.97
CA GLY A 2 -57.18 28.23 -12.57
C GLY A 2 -57.11 27.44 -11.25
N PRO A 3 -56.05 26.68 -11.00
CA PRO A 3 -55.85 26.02 -9.74
C PRO A 3 -55.11 26.90 -8.73
N ASN A 4 -55.57 26.84 -7.51
CA ASN A 4 -55.03 27.46 -6.29
C ASN A 4 -53.62 26.86 -5.98
N CYS A 5 -52.66 27.73 -5.69
CA CYS A 5 -51.44 27.39 -4.96
C CYS A 5 -51.51 28.04 -3.58
N THR A 6 -51.64 27.25 -2.57
CA THR A 6 -51.40 27.60 -1.16
C THR A 6 -49.90 27.49 -0.88
N VAL A 7 -49.29 28.58 -0.43
CA VAL A 7 -47.91 28.62 0.07
C VAL A 7 -47.99 28.72 1.58
N ASP A 8 -47.61 27.68 2.30
CA ASP A 8 -47.40 27.71 3.74
C ASP A 8 -46.09 28.42 4.06
N ALA A 9 -46.23 29.51 4.77
CA ALA A 9 -45.09 30.26 5.33
C ALA A 9 -44.71 29.68 6.68
N ALA A 10 -43.56 29.06 6.78
CA ALA A 10 -42.94 28.65 8.03
C ALA A 10 -42.37 29.85 8.77
N ILE A 11 -42.91 30.16 9.91
CA ILE A 11 -42.39 31.16 10.86
C ILE A 11 -41.46 30.44 11.82
N ILE A 12 -40.16 30.81 11.79
CA ILE A 12 -39.20 30.41 12.82
C ILE A 12 -39.36 31.34 14.00
N ALA A 13 -39.89 30.82 15.11
CA ALA A 13 -39.92 31.53 16.40
C ALA A 13 -38.62 31.24 17.16
N VAL A 14 -37.85 32.28 17.47
CA VAL A 14 -36.78 32.21 18.47
C VAL A 14 -37.42 32.35 19.84
N ALA A 15 -37.30 31.34 20.66
CA ALA A 15 -37.78 31.36 22.05
C ALA A 15 -36.72 31.98 22.95
N ASP A 16 -37.05 33.09 23.61
CA ASP A 16 -36.32 33.57 24.77
C ASP A 16 -37.11 33.28 26.05
N ALA A 17 -36.39 32.84 27.07
CA ALA A 17 -36.96 32.33 28.30
C ALA A 17 -37.32 33.48 29.29
N GLY A 18 -38.57 33.54 29.77
CA GLY A 18 -38.92 34.43 30.88
C GLY A 18 -40.44 34.61 31.01
N GLY A 19 -41.04 33.87 31.98
CA GLY A 19 -42.47 33.76 32.16
C GLY A 19 -43.20 35.06 32.55
N ASN A 20 -44.41 35.17 32.13
CA ASN A 20 -45.60 35.35 33.00
C ASN A 20 -46.89 35.38 32.17
N THR A 21 -47.89 34.72 32.74
CA THR A 21 -49.29 34.70 32.33
C THR A 21 -49.93 36.08 32.35
N ASN A 22 -50.77 36.44 31.32
CA ASN A 22 -52.16 36.76 31.47
C ASN A 22 -52.81 37.45 30.24
N THR A 23 -54.04 37.03 29.99
CA THR A 23 -55.19 37.68 29.37
C THR A 23 -55.17 37.98 27.86
N ILE A 24 -56.10 37.27 27.24
CA ILE A 24 -56.63 37.47 25.89
C ILE A 24 -57.58 38.71 25.93
N GLU A 25 -57.26 39.71 25.11
CA GLU A 25 -58.25 40.69 24.67
C GLU A 25 -58.33 40.71 23.15
N THR A 26 -59.54 40.45 22.67
CA THR A 26 -59.95 40.50 21.27
C THR A 26 -60.13 41.97 20.86
N VAL A 27 -59.33 42.47 19.92
CA VAL A 27 -59.57 43.73 19.27
C VAL A 27 -59.92 43.50 17.81
N GLN A 28 -61.14 43.93 17.46
CA GLN A 28 -61.73 43.95 16.12
C GLN A 28 -61.02 44.94 15.21
N GLY A 29 -60.78 44.52 14.02
CA GLY A 29 -60.63 45.11 12.71
C GLY A 29 -60.30 46.58 12.50
N MET A 30 -59.16 46.80 11.86
CA MET A 30 -58.94 47.91 10.91
C MET A 30 -58.29 47.38 9.64
N PRO A 31 -58.73 47.83 8.45
CA PRO A 31 -58.10 47.38 7.18
C PRO A 31 -56.74 48.06 7.00
N CYS A 32 -55.67 47.29 7.07
CA CYS A 32 -54.35 47.77 6.66
C CYS A 32 -54.25 47.78 5.12
N THR A 33 -54.27 48.94 4.53
CA THR A 33 -53.83 49.17 3.14
C THR A 33 -52.30 49.04 3.10
N VAL A 34 -51.80 47.90 2.62
CA VAL A 34 -50.37 47.73 2.31
C VAL A 34 -50.09 48.56 1.04
N LYS A 35 -49.42 49.68 1.20
CA LYS A 35 -48.85 50.44 0.09
C LYS A 35 -47.62 49.67 -0.41
N GLU A 36 -47.72 48.95 -1.51
CA GLU A 36 -46.57 48.43 -2.22
C GLU A 36 -45.62 49.56 -2.60
N ARG A 37 -44.53 49.66 -1.87
CA ARG A 37 -43.42 50.58 -2.22
C ARG A 37 -42.59 49.86 -3.28
N ALA A 38 -42.89 50.13 -4.56
CA ALA A 38 -42.07 49.66 -5.68
C ALA A 38 -40.61 50.09 -5.44
N MET A 39 -39.75 49.15 -5.14
CA MET A 39 -38.33 49.40 -4.92
C MET A 39 -37.69 49.90 -6.21
N ASN A 40 -36.96 51.02 -6.10
CA ASN A 40 -36.37 51.73 -7.23
C ASN A 40 -35.42 50.79 -8.00
N LYS A 41 -35.63 50.57 -9.30
CA LYS A 41 -34.83 49.70 -10.17
C LYS A 41 -33.32 49.95 -10.09
N LYS A 42 -32.90 51.15 -9.65
CA LYS A 42 -31.49 51.50 -9.43
C LYS A 42 -30.89 50.86 -8.16
N VAL A 43 -31.72 50.43 -7.20
CA VAL A 43 -31.27 49.78 -5.95
C VAL A 43 -31.36 48.23 -6.07
N ILE A 44 -32.27 47.72 -6.91
CA ILE A 44 -32.45 46.29 -7.13
C ILE A 44 -31.21 45.66 -7.81
N LYS A 45 -30.63 46.36 -8.82
CA LYS A 45 -29.46 45.87 -9.54
C LYS A 45 -28.24 45.55 -8.63
N PRO A 46 -27.77 46.45 -7.74
CA PRO A 46 -26.65 46.14 -6.86
C PRO A 46 -26.98 45.06 -5.83
N ILE A 47 -28.23 44.97 -5.35
CA ILE A 47 -28.65 43.91 -4.42
C ILE A 47 -28.62 42.51 -5.10
N VAL A 48 -29.14 42.43 -6.34
CA VAL A 48 -29.11 41.21 -7.13
C VAL A 48 -27.67 40.81 -7.46
N LEU A 49 -26.80 41.79 -7.79
CA LEU A 49 -25.38 41.51 -8.06
C LEU A 49 -24.64 41.02 -6.82
N MET A 50 -24.94 41.59 -5.66
CA MET A 50 -24.37 41.17 -4.37
C MET A 50 -24.86 39.75 -3.98
N ALA A 51 -26.15 39.46 -4.18
CA ALA A 51 -26.70 38.12 -3.96
C ALA A 51 -26.06 37.09 -4.89
N LEU A 52 -25.88 37.39 -6.17
CA LEU A 52 -25.17 36.53 -7.14
C LEU A 52 -23.71 36.31 -6.75
N PHE A 53 -23.03 37.34 -6.24
CA PHE A 53 -21.66 37.25 -5.75
C PHE A 53 -21.57 36.31 -4.53
N PHE A 54 -22.47 36.44 -3.56
CA PHE A 54 -22.50 35.52 -2.41
C PHE A 54 -22.86 34.08 -2.81
N VAL A 55 -23.80 33.89 -3.76
CA VAL A 55 -24.12 32.56 -4.31
C VAL A 55 -22.91 32.00 -5.03
N ALA A 56 -22.17 32.79 -5.79
CA ALA A 56 -20.93 32.33 -6.45
C ALA A 56 -19.84 31.96 -5.43
N ILE A 57 -19.67 32.74 -4.34
CA ILE A 57 -18.75 32.39 -3.25
C ILE A 57 -19.18 31.10 -2.54
N ILE A 58 -20.47 30.95 -2.26
CA ILE A 58 -20.99 29.70 -1.63
C ILE A 58 -20.80 28.50 -2.54
N LEU A 59 -21.11 28.64 -3.84
CA LEU A 59 -20.88 27.57 -4.82
C LEU A 59 -19.39 27.26 -4.98
N PHE A 60 -18.54 28.28 -5.03
CA PHE A 60 -17.10 28.11 -5.05
C PHE A 60 -16.59 27.45 -3.77
N SER A 61 -17.08 27.89 -2.59
CA SER A 61 -16.74 27.27 -1.31
C SER A 61 -17.21 25.82 -1.21
N ILE A 62 -18.40 25.49 -1.73
CA ILE A 62 -18.91 24.10 -1.77
C ILE A 62 -18.13 23.25 -2.76
N THR A 63 -17.67 23.82 -3.88
CA THR A 63 -16.87 23.09 -4.87
C THR A 63 -15.42 22.93 -4.47
N THR A 64 -14.85 23.89 -3.71
CA THR A 64 -13.49 23.81 -3.15
C THR A 64 -13.42 23.18 -1.77
N ASN A 65 -14.49 23.16 -0.99
CA ASN A 65 -14.59 22.45 0.30
C ASN A 65 -15.34 21.10 0.21
N LYS A 66 -15.36 20.47 -0.94
CA LYS A 66 -15.62 19.04 -0.98
C LYS A 66 -14.49 18.38 -0.20
N ASP A 67 -14.87 17.71 0.86
CA ASP A 67 -14.02 17.00 1.83
C ASP A 67 -12.53 16.99 1.47
N ASN A 68 -11.69 17.52 2.36
CA ASN A 68 -10.24 17.65 2.22
C ASN A 68 -9.50 16.29 2.15
N ARG A 69 -10.09 15.32 1.46
CA ARG A 69 -9.56 14.05 1.03
C ARG A 69 -9.23 14.06 -0.45
N ASP A 70 -8.98 15.20 -1.05
CA ASP A 70 -8.45 15.17 -2.40
C ASP A 70 -7.09 14.51 -2.34
N MET A 71 -7.11 13.22 -2.68
CA MET A 71 -5.91 12.54 -3.13
C MET A 71 -5.39 13.36 -4.30
N THR A 72 -4.24 13.95 -4.10
CA THR A 72 -3.60 14.76 -5.13
C THR A 72 -3.15 13.93 -6.31
N THR A 73 -3.14 12.60 -6.14
CA THR A 73 -2.79 11.63 -7.16
C THR A 73 -4.03 11.03 -7.84
N THR A 74 -4.30 11.45 -9.05
CA THR A 74 -5.23 10.77 -9.96
C THR A 74 -4.48 9.74 -10.80
N MET A 75 -3.93 8.71 -10.18
CA MET A 75 -3.29 7.61 -10.92
C MET A 75 -4.33 6.73 -11.59
N ALA A 76 -4.01 6.25 -12.79
CA ALA A 76 -4.79 5.21 -13.45
C ALA A 76 -4.88 3.96 -12.56
N LYS A 77 -5.99 3.23 -12.61
CA LYS A 77 -6.18 1.99 -11.82
C LYS A 77 -5.20 0.92 -12.28
N ALA A 78 -4.84 0.02 -11.35
CA ALA A 78 -4.05 -1.16 -11.67
C ALA A 78 -4.74 -2.03 -12.72
N THR A 79 -3.98 -2.52 -13.69
CA THR A 79 -4.49 -3.25 -14.85
C THR A 79 -3.88 -4.63 -15.01
N LEU A 80 -2.70 -4.89 -14.42
CA LEU A 80 -1.97 -6.14 -14.62
C LEU A 80 -2.67 -7.33 -13.95
N PRO A 81 -2.66 -8.52 -14.59
CA PRO A 81 -3.11 -9.76 -13.99
C PRO A 81 -2.26 -10.16 -12.78
N VAL A 82 -2.85 -10.93 -11.87
CA VAL A 82 -2.15 -11.55 -10.74
C VAL A 82 -2.12 -13.06 -10.96
N VAL A 83 -0.99 -13.69 -10.65
CA VAL A 83 -0.77 -15.14 -10.82
C VAL A 83 -0.68 -15.81 -9.46
N TYR A 84 -1.34 -16.94 -9.33
CA TYR A 84 -1.29 -17.82 -8.18
C TYR A 84 -0.90 -19.24 -8.63
N PHE A 85 -0.26 -19.98 -7.75
CA PHE A 85 -0.18 -21.42 -7.89
C PHE A 85 -1.22 -22.12 -7.02
N GLN A 86 -1.50 -23.37 -7.31
CA GLN A 86 -2.45 -24.16 -6.53
C GLN A 86 -1.75 -25.36 -5.91
N GLN A 87 -1.98 -25.55 -4.61
CA GLN A 87 -1.54 -26.72 -3.87
C GLN A 87 -2.72 -27.35 -3.13
N GLY A 88 -3.16 -28.52 -3.60
CA GLY A 88 -4.45 -29.08 -3.14
C GLY A 88 -5.60 -28.14 -3.50
N ASP A 89 -6.38 -27.76 -2.50
CA ASP A 89 -7.50 -26.83 -2.66
C ASP A 89 -7.13 -25.35 -2.44
N ASN A 90 -5.87 -25.09 -2.01
CA ASN A 90 -5.43 -23.75 -1.63
C ASN A 90 -4.73 -23.02 -2.78
N ARG A 91 -4.96 -21.72 -2.90
CA ARG A 91 -4.11 -20.81 -3.67
C ARG A 91 -2.89 -20.48 -2.82
N ILE A 92 -1.72 -20.50 -3.44
CA ILE A 92 -0.45 -20.15 -2.82
C ILE A 92 0.34 -19.19 -3.71
N ASN A 93 1.25 -18.45 -3.10
CA ASN A 93 2.22 -17.59 -3.79
C ASN A 93 1.55 -16.61 -4.77
N GLU A 94 1.00 -15.53 -4.25
CA GLU A 94 0.50 -14.42 -5.05
C GLU A 94 1.68 -13.72 -5.74
N LEU A 95 1.67 -13.71 -7.08
CA LEU A 95 2.71 -13.08 -7.88
C LEU A 95 2.16 -11.91 -8.67
N HIS A 96 2.80 -10.76 -8.53
CA HIS A 96 2.50 -9.56 -9.29
C HIS A 96 3.35 -9.49 -10.56
N GLY A 97 2.79 -8.86 -11.61
CA GLY A 97 3.39 -8.85 -12.93
C GLY A 97 4.39 -7.72 -13.13
N TYR A 98 5.51 -8.01 -13.76
CA TYR A 98 6.51 -7.01 -14.16
C TYR A 98 6.45 -6.80 -15.67
N VAL A 99 6.42 -5.55 -16.12
CA VAL A 99 6.40 -5.22 -17.55
C VAL A 99 7.81 -5.18 -18.14
N ASP A 100 8.83 -5.01 -17.31
CA ASP A 100 10.23 -5.13 -17.67
C ASP A 100 10.79 -6.47 -17.19
N LYS A 101 11.75 -7.00 -17.91
CA LYS A 101 12.40 -8.25 -17.52
C LYS A 101 13.42 -7.99 -16.42
N MET A 102 13.11 -8.44 -15.21
CA MET A 102 13.95 -8.31 -14.03
C MET A 102 15.14 -9.26 -14.04
N ASP A 103 16.16 -8.96 -13.22
CA ASP A 103 17.20 -9.94 -12.90
C ASP A 103 16.60 -11.07 -12.05
N ALA A 104 16.33 -12.20 -12.71
CA ALA A 104 15.67 -13.34 -12.09
C ALA A 104 16.48 -13.95 -10.92
N THR A 105 17.78 -13.68 -10.81
CA THR A 105 18.63 -14.18 -9.71
C THR A 105 18.33 -13.47 -8.38
N GLN A 106 17.72 -12.30 -8.46
CA GLN A 106 17.36 -11.46 -7.32
C GLN A 106 15.89 -11.63 -6.88
N MET A 107 15.03 -12.19 -7.77
CA MET A 107 13.60 -12.36 -7.54
C MET A 107 13.31 -13.62 -6.70
N ARG A 108 13.48 -13.50 -5.36
CA ARG A 108 13.50 -14.63 -4.42
C ARG A 108 12.41 -14.59 -3.36
N ASP A 109 11.37 -13.81 -3.53
CA ASP A 109 10.36 -13.61 -2.49
C ASP A 109 9.64 -14.90 -2.10
N SER A 110 9.17 -15.68 -3.07
CA SER A 110 8.42 -16.91 -2.83
C SER A 110 9.11 -18.15 -3.41
N ILE A 111 8.75 -19.33 -2.88
CA ILE A 111 9.15 -20.63 -3.42
C ILE A 111 7.93 -21.51 -3.66
N THR A 112 7.85 -22.09 -4.85
CA THR A 112 6.72 -22.92 -5.27
C THR A 112 7.14 -24.38 -5.27
N PRO A 113 6.48 -25.23 -4.47
CA PRO A 113 6.78 -26.66 -4.45
C PRO A 113 6.21 -27.36 -5.67
N VAL A 114 6.95 -28.34 -6.18
CA VAL A 114 6.50 -29.24 -7.23
C VAL A 114 6.68 -30.69 -6.75
N ASP A 115 5.68 -31.52 -6.91
CA ASP A 115 5.72 -32.91 -6.55
C ASP A 115 6.31 -33.80 -7.69
N ASN A 116 6.36 -35.10 -7.46
CA ASN A 116 6.87 -36.08 -8.42
C ASN A 116 6.06 -36.15 -9.72
N SER A 117 4.81 -35.64 -9.74
CA SER A 117 4.03 -35.58 -10.98
C SER A 117 4.59 -34.53 -11.95
N ARG A 118 5.35 -33.56 -11.43
CA ARG A 118 5.90 -32.44 -12.18
C ARG A 118 4.85 -31.62 -12.94
N VAL A 119 3.65 -31.62 -12.39
CA VAL A 119 2.51 -30.83 -12.86
C VAL A 119 2.27 -29.72 -11.86
N LEU A 120 2.37 -28.48 -12.31
CA LEU A 120 2.16 -27.31 -11.47
C LEU A 120 0.90 -26.55 -11.93
N PRO A 121 -0.22 -26.66 -11.20
CA PRO A 121 -1.42 -25.92 -11.53
C PRO A 121 -1.23 -24.41 -11.26
N ILE A 122 -1.66 -23.60 -12.23
CA ILE A 122 -1.57 -22.13 -12.17
C ILE A 122 -2.95 -21.51 -12.37
N ILE A 123 -3.20 -20.42 -11.66
CA ILE A 123 -4.41 -19.60 -11.76
C ILE A 123 -3.97 -18.18 -12.06
N VAL A 124 -4.53 -17.59 -13.11
CA VAL A 124 -4.33 -16.19 -13.48
C VAL A 124 -5.62 -15.43 -13.23
N ALA A 125 -5.63 -14.53 -12.27
CA ALA A 125 -6.71 -13.55 -12.09
C ALA A 125 -6.49 -12.41 -13.08
N THR A 126 -7.34 -12.35 -14.12
CA THR A 126 -7.09 -11.49 -15.28
C THR A 126 -7.58 -10.06 -15.12
N TYR A 127 -8.48 -9.79 -14.19
CA TYR A 127 -9.14 -8.49 -13.98
C TYR A 127 -9.72 -7.91 -15.27
N GLY A 128 -10.20 -8.79 -16.17
CA GLY A 128 -10.77 -8.41 -17.45
C GLY A 128 -9.78 -8.32 -18.61
N LYS A 129 -8.48 -8.46 -18.37
CA LYS A 129 -7.47 -8.54 -19.42
C LYS A 129 -7.55 -9.87 -20.17
N LYS A 130 -7.34 -9.82 -21.47
CA LYS A 130 -7.27 -11.02 -22.30
C LYS A 130 -5.85 -11.59 -22.30
N ILE A 131 -5.71 -12.86 -21.99
CA ILE A 131 -4.43 -13.57 -22.10
C ILE A 131 -4.35 -14.20 -23.50
N ASP A 132 -3.39 -13.74 -24.29
CA ASP A 132 -3.17 -14.20 -25.67
C ASP A 132 -2.22 -15.42 -25.73
N ALA A 133 -1.22 -15.48 -24.85
CA ALA A 133 -0.31 -16.61 -24.72
C ALA A 133 0.27 -16.71 -23.31
N MET A 134 0.70 -17.90 -22.95
CA MET A 134 1.39 -18.21 -21.70
C MET A 134 2.60 -19.09 -21.98
N ARG A 135 3.72 -18.81 -21.35
CA ARG A 135 4.94 -19.64 -21.36
C ARG A 135 5.64 -19.61 -20.03
N PHE A 136 6.53 -20.55 -19.79
CA PHE A 136 7.40 -20.53 -18.63
C PHE A 136 8.82 -20.94 -18.96
N GLU A 137 9.76 -20.45 -18.17
CA GLU A 137 11.17 -20.86 -18.18
C GLU A 137 11.58 -21.25 -16.76
N ILE A 138 12.41 -22.30 -16.65
CA ILE A 138 13.07 -22.72 -15.41
C ILE A 138 14.57 -22.63 -15.63
N ARG A 139 15.26 -21.94 -14.73
CA ARG A 139 16.71 -21.71 -14.78
C ARG A 139 17.38 -22.12 -13.48
N SER A 140 18.69 -22.39 -13.53
CA SER A 140 19.51 -22.46 -12.31
C SER A 140 19.44 -21.15 -11.53
N MET A 141 19.67 -21.18 -10.21
CA MET A 141 19.61 -20.02 -9.33
C MET A 141 20.58 -18.89 -9.71
N ASP A 142 21.67 -19.20 -10.42
CA ASP A 142 22.60 -18.22 -10.98
C ASP A 142 22.15 -17.66 -12.36
N GLY A 143 20.95 -18.06 -12.83
CA GLY A 143 20.35 -17.60 -14.09
C GLY A 143 21.02 -18.14 -15.36
N LYS A 144 22.21 -18.81 -15.27
CA LYS A 144 23.04 -19.13 -16.44
C LYS A 144 22.52 -20.33 -17.23
N ARG A 145 22.06 -21.38 -16.55
CA ARG A 145 21.61 -22.61 -17.19
C ARG A 145 20.09 -22.62 -17.37
N LEU A 146 19.63 -22.71 -18.61
CA LEU A 146 18.24 -23.00 -18.93
C LEU A 146 17.98 -24.48 -18.67
N VAL A 147 17.07 -24.80 -17.77
CA VAL A 147 16.68 -26.18 -17.39
C VAL A 147 15.47 -26.62 -18.21
N ALA A 148 14.44 -25.80 -18.27
CA ALA A 148 13.22 -26.09 -19.03
C ALA A 148 12.63 -24.80 -19.61
N LYS A 149 11.94 -24.92 -20.75
CA LYS A 149 11.14 -23.86 -21.36
C LYS A 149 9.99 -24.49 -22.12
N SER A 150 8.78 -24.00 -21.93
CA SER A 150 7.58 -24.52 -22.61
C SER A 150 6.54 -23.44 -22.83
N ASN A 151 5.83 -23.55 -23.95
CA ASN A 151 4.59 -22.80 -24.17
C ASN A 151 3.43 -23.60 -23.57
N VAL A 152 2.48 -22.89 -22.96
CA VAL A 152 1.26 -23.46 -22.39
C VAL A 152 0.14 -23.26 -23.40
N THR A 153 -0.32 -24.32 -24.01
CA THR A 153 -1.35 -24.29 -25.07
C THR A 153 -2.73 -24.76 -24.59
N ASP A 154 -2.75 -25.51 -23.48
CA ASP A 154 -4.00 -26.00 -22.88
C ASP A 154 -4.30 -25.20 -21.60
N TYR A 155 -5.19 -24.23 -21.73
CA TYR A 155 -5.69 -23.44 -20.60
C TYR A 155 -7.20 -23.19 -20.75
N LYS A 156 -7.88 -23.05 -19.63
CA LYS A 156 -9.32 -22.83 -19.53
C LYS A 156 -9.59 -21.43 -18.98
N THR A 157 -10.49 -20.71 -19.62
CA THR A 157 -10.96 -19.41 -19.16
C THR A 157 -12.34 -19.56 -18.52
N SER A 158 -12.51 -19.07 -17.32
CA SER A 158 -13.79 -19.03 -16.59
C SER A 158 -13.93 -17.69 -15.86
N GLY A 159 -14.82 -16.84 -16.35
CA GLY A 159 -14.97 -15.46 -15.85
C GLY A 159 -13.64 -14.70 -15.95
N ASN A 160 -13.20 -14.13 -14.85
CA ASN A 160 -11.93 -13.39 -14.77
C ASN A 160 -10.72 -14.28 -14.44
N ASN A 161 -10.85 -15.61 -14.51
CA ASN A 161 -9.74 -16.52 -14.23
C ASN A 161 -9.36 -17.33 -15.46
N VAL A 162 -8.06 -17.48 -15.66
CA VAL A 162 -7.46 -18.45 -16.57
C VAL A 162 -6.72 -19.50 -15.75
N THR A 163 -6.99 -20.79 -16.00
CA THR A 163 -6.35 -21.90 -15.32
C THR A 163 -5.62 -22.79 -16.29
N ALA A 164 -4.45 -23.26 -15.92
CA ALA A 164 -3.63 -24.18 -16.71
C ALA A 164 -2.83 -25.13 -15.81
N ASN A 165 -2.29 -26.19 -16.42
CA ASN A 165 -1.31 -27.07 -15.79
C ASN A 165 0.04 -26.89 -16.49
N LEU A 166 1.03 -26.41 -15.77
CA LEU A 166 2.39 -26.30 -16.27
C LEU A 166 3.07 -27.67 -16.19
N MET A 167 3.36 -28.26 -17.34
CA MET A 167 3.98 -29.60 -17.42
C MET A 167 5.51 -29.46 -17.51
N ILE A 168 6.22 -29.80 -16.43
CA ILE A 168 7.68 -29.73 -16.37
C ILE A 168 8.26 -31.06 -16.88
N GLN A 169 8.72 -31.06 -18.13
CA GLN A 169 9.20 -32.30 -18.79
C GLN A 169 10.59 -32.74 -18.31
N ASN A 170 11.42 -31.78 -17.93
CA ASN A 170 12.78 -32.03 -17.48
C ASN A 170 12.79 -32.56 -16.04
N ILE A 171 13.79 -33.36 -15.73
CA ILE A 171 14.05 -33.81 -14.36
C ILE A 171 14.67 -32.64 -13.61
N LEU A 172 14.12 -32.33 -12.46
CA LEU A 172 14.68 -31.41 -11.48
C LEU A 172 15.42 -32.26 -10.43
N ASP A 173 16.54 -31.74 -9.94
CA ASP A 173 17.22 -32.35 -8.81
C ASP A 173 16.38 -32.10 -7.55
N GLU A 174 16.22 -33.12 -6.71
CA GLU A 174 15.44 -33.04 -5.48
C GLU A 174 16.08 -32.07 -4.51
N ASP A 175 15.25 -31.33 -3.78
CA ASP A 175 15.64 -30.32 -2.79
C ASP A 175 16.59 -29.22 -3.33
N GLN A 176 16.69 -29.09 -4.66
CA GLN A 176 17.42 -28.01 -5.32
C GLN A 176 16.48 -26.89 -5.74
N GLU A 177 16.86 -25.66 -5.41
CA GLU A 177 16.13 -24.48 -5.86
C GLU A 177 16.46 -24.12 -7.31
N TYR A 178 15.44 -23.68 -8.03
CA TYR A 178 15.51 -23.12 -9.37
C TYR A 178 14.75 -21.81 -9.42
N THR A 179 15.09 -20.95 -10.37
CA THR A 179 14.27 -19.77 -10.68
C THR A 179 13.25 -20.13 -11.75
N MET A 180 12.00 -19.83 -11.52
CA MET A 180 10.91 -19.97 -12.48
C MET A 180 10.39 -18.60 -12.90
N ILE A 181 10.27 -18.39 -14.22
CA ILE A 181 9.70 -17.21 -14.83
C ILE A 181 8.47 -17.63 -15.60
N VAL A 182 7.30 -17.16 -15.20
CA VAL A 182 6.07 -17.28 -16.00
C VAL A 182 5.92 -15.99 -16.81
N THR A 183 5.63 -16.11 -18.09
CA THR A 183 5.40 -14.96 -18.97
C THR A 183 4.01 -15.08 -19.56
N LEU A 184 3.21 -14.06 -19.36
CA LEU A 184 1.92 -13.87 -20.01
C LEU A 184 2.08 -12.87 -21.16
N GLN A 185 1.39 -13.13 -22.26
CA GLN A 185 1.20 -12.15 -23.32
C GLN A 185 -0.23 -11.63 -23.25
N SER A 186 -0.39 -10.32 -23.13
CA SER A 186 -1.69 -9.67 -23.05
C SER A 186 -1.64 -8.37 -23.85
N GLU A 187 -2.55 -8.21 -24.81
CA GLU A 187 -2.69 -6.98 -25.61
C GLU A 187 -1.38 -6.51 -26.29
N GLY A 188 -0.49 -7.45 -26.65
CA GLY A 188 0.79 -7.17 -27.29
C GLY A 188 1.95 -6.90 -26.32
N GLN A 189 1.71 -6.89 -25.01
CA GLN A 189 2.70 -6.70 -23.96
C GLN A 189 3.07 -8.05 -23.31
N GLU A 190 4.34 -8.24 -22.99
CA GLU A 190 4.81 -9.35 -22.17
C GLU A 190 4.82 -8.92 -20.70
N ILE A 191 4.31 -9.79 -19.84
CA ILE A 191 4.25 -9.59 -18.39
C ILE A 191 4.96 -10.75 -17.73
N TYR A 192 5.91 -10.48 -16.87
CA TYR A 192 6.79 -11.47 -16.25
C TYR A 192 6.44 -11.66 -14.78
N TYR A 193 6.41 -12.92 -14.32
CA TYR A 193 6.14 -13.31 -12.95
C TYR A 193 7.26 -14.22 -12.47
N TYR A 194 7.72 -14.02 -11.25
CA TYR A 194 8.92 -14.68 -10.73
C TYR A 194 8.61 -15.44 -9.45
N THR A 195 9.11 -16.67 -9.35
CA THR A 195 9.12 -17.45 -8.12
C THR A 195 10.33 -18.40 -8.15
N ARG A 196 10.81 -18.81 -6.98
CA ARG A 196 11.68 -19.97 -6.91
C ARG A 196 10.84 -21.24 -7.10
N LEU A 197 11.42 -22.29 -7.58
CA LEU A 197 10.81 -23.59 -7.77
C LEU A 197 11.68 -24.66 -7.12
N MET A 198 11.05 -25.60 -6.41
CA MET A 198 11.76 -26.73 -5.80
C MET A 198 10.93 -27.99 -5.97
N GLN A 199 11.56 -29.08 -6.46
CA GLN A 199 10.96 -30.42 -6.40
C GLN A 199 11.18 -30.97 -5.01
N THR A 200 10.10 -31.28 -4.29
CA THR A 200 10.15 -31.69 -2.89
C THR A 200 9.65 -33.10 -2.70
N ILE A 201 10.38 -33.85 -1.87
CA ILE A 201 9.96 -35.20 -1.38
C ILE A 201 9.96 -35.14 0.14
N ASP A 202 8.89 -35.63 0.76
CA ASP A 202 8.74 -35.72 2.22
C ASP A 202 8.92 -34.37 3.00
N SER A 203 8.70 -33.22 2.33
CA SER A 203 8.83 -31.89 2.94
C SER A 203 7.59 -31.46 3.72
N TYR A 204 6.46 -32.19 3.60
CA TYR A 204 5.19 -31.87 4.25
C TYR A 204 4.70 -30.41 4.02
N VAL A 205 5.06 -29.80 2.88
CA VAL A 205 4.71 -28.40 2.59
C VAL A 205 3.20 -28.20 2.57
N LYS A 206 2.47 -29.15 1.95
CA LYS A 206 1.01 -29.07 1.87
C LYS A 206 0.38 -29.05 3.25
N GLU A 207 0.80 -29.95 4.13
CA GLU A 207 0.30 -30.04 5.50
C GLU A 207 0.63 -28.78 6.30
N CYS A 208 1.80 -28.17 6.06
CA CYS A 208 2.18 -26.91 6.68
C CYS A 208 1.32 -25.73 6.17
N VAL A 209 1.04 -25.65 4.87
CA VAL A 209 0.14 -24.63 4.30
C VAL A 209 -1.27 -24.79 4.85
N ASP A 210 -1.83 -26.01 4.80
CA ASP A 210 -3.16 -26.29 5.35
C ASP A 210 -3.26 -25.90 6.83
N PHE A 211 -2.21 -26.19 7.60
CA PHE A 211 -2.14 -25.84 9.02
C PHE A 211 -2.04 -24.33 9.26
N ALA A 212 -1.20 -23.62 8.51
CA ALA A 212 -1.07 -22.17 8.65
C ALA A 212 -2.41 -21.47 8.38
N LEU A 213 -3.10 -21.86 7.30
CA LEU A 213 -4.44 -21.34 6.98
C LEU A 213 -5.47 -21.71 8.06
N GLN A 214 -5.40 -22.92 8.61
CA GLN A 214 -6.26 -23.33 9.71
C GLN A 214 -5.98 -22.53 10.99
N PHE A 215 -4.72 -22.32 11.36
CA PHE A 215 -4.34 -21.55 12.54
C PHE A 215 -4.80 -20.10 12.39
N HIS A 216 -4.58 -19.50 11.23
CA HIS A 216 -5.07 -18.18 10.87
C HIS A 216 -6.59 -18.07 11.07
N ASP A 217 -7.37 -19.00 10.49
CA ASP A 217 -8.84 -19.02 10.63
C ASP A 217 -9.26 -19.09 12.12
N TYR A 218 -8.60 -19.92 12.92
CA TYR A 218 -8.89 -20.02 14.35
C TYR A 218 -8.62 -18.73 15.13
N THR A 219 -7.73 -17.84 14.68
CA THR A 219 -7.51 -16.55 15.36
C THR A 219 -8.74 -15.64 15.35
N PHE A 220 -9.66 -15.83 14.38
CA PHE A 220 -10.90 -15.06 14.24
C PHE A 220 -12.13 -15.74 14.86
N ARG A 221 -12.00 -16.97 15.37
CA ARG A 221 -13.12 -17.80 15.82
C ARG A 221 -13.33 -17.72 17.32
N ASP A 222 -14.59 -17.84 17.74
CA ASP A 222 -14.95 -17.89 19.16
C ASP A 222 -14.50 -19.20 19.85
N ASP A 223 -14.27 -20.30 19.10
CA ASP A 223 -13.82 -21.62 19.61
C ASP A 223 -12.30 -21.83 19.48
N ALA A 224 -11.53 -20.77 19.36
CA ALA A 224 -10.06 -20.78 19.25
C ALA A 224 -9.37 -21.50 20.43
N ASP A 225 -10.00 -21.51 21.62
CA ASP A 225 -9.52 -22.18 22.83
C ASP A 225 -9.44 -23.71 22.69
N THR A 226 -10.14 -24.26 21.71
CA THR A 226 -10.11 -25.70 21.41
C THR A 226 -8.87 -26.11 20.60
N PHE A 227 -8.23 -25.16 19.90
CA PHE A 227 -7.18 -25.44 18.94
C PHE A 227 -5.84 -24.74 19.28
N ILE A 228 -5.82 -23.41 19.36
CA ILE A 228 -4.61 -22.59 19.48
C ILE A 228 -3.74 -22.92 20.71
N PRO A 229 -4.29 -23.17 21.93
CA PRO A 229 -3.49 -23.43 23.12
C PRO A 229 -2.57 -24.64 23.05
N LYS A 230 -2.83 -25.58 22.13
CA LYS A 230 -1.98 -26.76 21.92
C LYS A 230 -0.61 -26.43 21.33
N TYR A 231 -0.45 -25.22 20.79
CA TYR A 231 0.71 -24.77 20.05
C TYR A 231 1.36 -23.51 20.68
N MET A 232 0.75 -22.97 21.73
CA MET A 232 1.29 -21.81 22.47
C MET A 232 2.41 -22.25 23.42
N ASP A 233 3.33 -21.33 23.64
CA ASP A 233 4.34 -21.43 24.69
C ASP A 233 3.76 -20.92 26.04
N ALA A 234 4.55 -21.08 27.11
CA ALA A 234 4.17 -20.50 28.40
C ALA A 234 4.11 -18.96 28.27
N ALA A 235 2.98 -18.37 28.65
CA ALA A 235 2.80 -16.93 28.57
C ALA A 235 3.84 -16.19 29.41
N THR A 236 4.81 -15.60 28.76
CA THR A 236 5.87 -14.76 29.34
C THR A 236 5.89 -13.38 28.69
N GLY A 237 5.13 -13.22 27.60
CA GLY A 237 5.09 -11.98 26.82
C GLY A 237 4.34 -10.88 27.58
N ASP A 238 4.98 -9.74 27.70
CA ASP A 238 4.42 -8.49 28.24
C ASP A 238 3.89 -7.61 27.10
N ALA A 239 3.20 -8.26 26.12
CA ALA A 239 2.65 -7.54 24.98
C ALA A 239 1.53 -6.61 25.46
N THR A 240 1.81 -5.33 25.51
CA THR A 240 0.86 -4.29 25.89
C THR A 240 0.03 -3.80 24.70
N THR A 241 0.42 -4.16 23.47
CA THR A 241 -0.24 -3.73 22.24
C THR A 241 -0.52 -4.94 21.32
N LEU A 242 -1.42 -4.78 20.35
CA LEU A 242 -1.67 -5.78 19.30
C LEU A 242 -0.76 -5.61 18.07
N HIS A 243 0.17 -4.65 18.11
CA HIS A 243 1.09 -4.43 17.00
C HIS A 243 1.96 -5.67 16.72
N TYR A 244 2.48 -6.30 17.77
CA TYR A 244 3.25 -7.53 17.65
C TYR A 244 2.73 -8.60 18.61
N VAL A 245 2.43 -9.77 18.09
CA VAL A 245 1.91 -10.92 18.84
C VAL A 245 2.65 -12.17 18.41
N ASP A 246 3.08 -13.00 19.35
CA ASP A 246 3.78 -14.27 19.16
C ASP A 246 3.21 -15.41 20.03
N LEU A 247 3.85 -16.58 20.01
CA LEU A 247 3.42 -17.75 20.78
C LEU A 247 3.53 -17.58 22.31
N THR A 248 4.29 -16.57 22.79
CA THR A 248 4.43 -16.26 24.22
C THR A 248 3.37 -15.31 24.72
N CYS A 249 2.55 -14.77 23.84
CA CYS A 249 1.41 -13.92 24.18
C CYS A 249 0.25 -14.75 24.73
N THR A 250 -0.72 -14.08 25.37
CA THR A 250 -1.93 -14.75 25.85
C THR A 250 -2.84 -15.16 24.67
N LEU A 251 -3.66 -16.20 24.87
CA LEU A 251 -4.66 -16.60 23.88
C LEU A 251 -5.53 -15.41 23.47
N LYS A 252 -5.95 -14.57 24.45
CA LYS A 252 -6.76 -13.37 24.18
C LYS A 252 -6.08 -12.42 23.19
N GLN A 253 -4.76 -12.25 23.24
CA GLN A 253 -3.99 -11.41 22.31
C GLN A 253 -3.87 -12.07 20.93
N ILE A 254 -3.61 -13.37 20.88
CA ILE A 254 -3.57 -14.12 19.62
C ILE A 254 -4.93 -14.06 18.91
N THR A 255 -6.04 -14.07 19.67
CA THR A 255 -7.41 -13.95 19.14
C THR A 255 -7.93 -12.50 19.14
N TRP A 256 -7.06 -11.54 18.91
CA TRP A 256 -7.36 -10.12 18.72
C TRP A 256 -7.89 -9.36 19.94
N ALA A 257 -7.83 -9.91 21.12
CA ALA A 257 -8.30 -9.30 22.38
C ALA A 257 -9.75 -8.80 22.30
N ASP A 258 -9.97 -7.51 22.49
CA ASP A 258 -11.30 -6.90 22.38
C ASP A 258 -11.57 -6.33 20.97
N LEU A 259 -10.55 -6.34 20.09
CA LEU A 259 -10.67 -6.04 18.67
C LEU A 259 -11.24 -7.28 17.99
N LYS A 260 -12.39 -7.17 17.34
CA LYS A 260 -13.00 -8.25 16.55
C LYS A 260 -12.93 -7.89 15.06
N PRO A 261 -11.73 -7.97 14.44
CA PRO A 261 -11.57 -7.56 13.07
C PRO A 261 -12.22 -8.56 12.12
N LYS A 262 -12.48 -8.08 10.91
CA LYS A 262 -12.89 -8.91 9.77
C LYS A 262 -11.84 -8.78 8.70
N GLN A 263 -11.39 -9.91 8.19
CA GLN A 263 -10.51 -9.91 7.02
C GLN A 263 -11.24 -9.40 5.79
N ILE A 264 -10.51 -8.66 4.95
CA ILE A 264 -10.94 -8.21 3.63
C ILE A 264 -10.24 -9.06 2.58
N GLY A 265 -10.99 -9.55 1.59
CA GLY A 265 -10.46 -10.39 0.51
C GLY A 265 -10.21 -11.85 0.90
N ASP A 266 -9.56 -12.57 0.00
CA ASP A 266 -9.23 -13.99 0.15
C ASP A 266 -7.91 -14.15 0.91
N THR A 267 -7.77 -15.24 1.66
CA THR A 267 -6.50 -15.61 2.31
C THR A 267 -5.62 -16.37 1.34
N VAL A 268 -4.40 -15.88 1.11
CA VAL A 268 -3.39 -16.55 0.28
C VAL A 268 -2.12 -16.76 1.10
N ALA A 269 -1.67 -18.01 1.18
CA ALA A 269 -0.42 -18.34 1.84
C ALA A 269 0.76 -18.14 0.87
N SER A 270 1.81 -17.45 1.31
CA SER A 270 3.07 -17.33 0.59
C SER A 270 4.13 -18.22 1.24
N ILE A 271 4.72 -19.13 0.47
CA ILE A 271 5.76 -20.03 0.96
C ILE A 271 7.11 -19.33 0.78
N LYS A 272 7.84 -19.13 1.87
CA LYS A 272 9.14 -18.43 1.87
C LYS A 272 10.33 -19.37 1.90
N GLU A 273 10.22 -20.48 2.63
CA GLU A 273 11.26 -21.50 2.71
C GLU A 273 10.65 -22.91 2.74
N ILE A 274 11.32 -23.82 2.08
CA ILE A 274 11.02 -25.26 2.10
C ILE A 274 12.29 -26.01 2.46
N ASN A 275 12.25 -26.81 3.52
CA ASN A 275 13.30 -27.77 3.79
C ASN A 275 12.76 -28.99 4.57
N THR A 276 13.58 -30.03 4.73
CA THR A 276 13.18 -31.28 5.40
C THR A 276 12.91 -31.13 6.90
N SER A 277 13.37 -30.03 7.51
CA SER A 277 13.26 -29.80 8.96
C SER A 277 12.13 -28.85 9.35
N TYR A 278 11.77 -27.92 8.48
CA TYR A 278 10.69 -26.94 8.68
C TYR A 278 10.32 -26.28 7.36
N ASN A 279 9.15 -25.64 7.33
CA ASN A 279 8.73 -24.77 6.25
C ASN A 279 8.38 -23.37 6.83
N VAL A 280 8.62 -22.34 6.05
CA VAL A 280 8.25 -20.96 6.40
C VAL A 280 7.13 -20.48 5.47
N ILE A 281 6.06 -20.00 6.08
CA ILE A 281 4.86 -19.52 5.39
C ILE A 281 4.50 -18.15 5.96
N THR A 282 4.12 -17.23 5.10
CA THR A 282 3.54 -15.95 5.51
C THR A 282 2.13 -15.79 4.95
N ILE A 283 1.29 -15.04 5.66
CA ILE A 283 -0.05 -14.67 5.24
C ILE A 283 -0.18 -13.17 5.44
N SER A 284 -0.36 -12.42 4.35
CA SER A 284 -0.56 -10.97 4.39
C SER A 284 -2.00 -10.63 3.98
N TYR A 285 -2.65 -9.74 4.72
CA TYR A 285 -4.04 -9.36 4.46
C TYR A 285 -4.39 -8.03 5.10
N VAL A 286 -5.49 -7.43 4.62
CA VAL A 286 -6.11 -6.27 5.27
C VAL A 286 -7.25 -6.74 6.16
N ALA A 287 -7.29 -6.22 7.38
CA ALA A 287 -8.42 -6.43 8.29
C ALA A 287 -9.15 -5.11 8.56
N SER A 288 -10.45 -5.17 8.82
CA SER A 288 -11.27 -4.03 9.20
C SER A 288 -11.97 -4.26 10.53
N TYR A 289 -12.16 -3.17 11.28
CA TYR A 289 -12.87 -3.17 12.55
C TYR A 289 -13.75 -1.93 12.67
N VAL A 290 -14.96 -2.06 13.19
CA VAL A 290 -15.82 -0.93 13.51
C VAL A 290 -15.68 -0.61 15.00
N ASN A 291 -15.08 0.55 15.30
CA ASN A 291 -14.81 0.95 16.68
C ASN A 291 -16.08 1.37 17.45
N GLY A 292 -15.94 1.64 18.74
CA GLY A 292 -17.07 2.01 19.61
C GLY A 292 -17.78 3.32 19.25
N LYS A 293 -17.21 4.11 18.31
CA LYS A 293 -17.80 5.34 17.77
C LYS A 293 -18.54 5.11 16.44
N GLY A 294 -18.47 3.89 15.88
CA GLY A 294 -19.04 3.54 14.59
C GLY A 294 -18.14 3.86 13.39
N GLU A 295 -16.86 4.16 13.62
CA GLU A 295 -15.87 4.44 12.59
C GLU A 295 -15.19 3.13 12.16
N THR A 296 -14.93 2.94 10.86
CA THR A 296 -14.22 1.76 10.37
C THR A 296 -12.72 2.04 10.35
N GLU A 297 -11.98 1.21 11.05
CA GLU A 297 -10.52 1.18 11.08
C GLU A 297 -10.02 0.04 10.21
N TYR A 298 -8.87 0.23 9.56
CA TYR A 298 -8.25 -0.75 8.69
C TYR A 298 -6.83 -1.03 9.15
N TYR A 299 -6.39 -2.27 8.97
CA TYR A 299 -5.11 -2.75 9.45
C TYR A 299 -4.42 -3.59 8.38
N ASN A 300 -3.17 -3.30 8.08
CA ASN A 300 -2.27 -4.22 7.39
C ASN A 300 -1.79 -5.25 8.40
N VAL A 301 -1.94 -6.50 8.08
CA VAL A 301 -1.57 -7.62 8.94
C VAL A 301 -0.67 -8.56 8.17
N GLU A 302 0.43 -8.93 8.80
CA GLU A 302 1.34 -9.97 8.33
C GLU A 302 1.49 -11.03 9.41
N GLU A 303 1.28 -12.28 9.04
CA GLU A 303 1.49 -13.44 9.88
C GLU A 303 2.64 -14.27 9.32
N TYR A 304 3.55 -14.64 10.20
CA TYR A 304 4.71 -15.48 9.92
C TYR A 304 4.57 -16.80 10.67
N TYR A 305 4.78 -17.91 9.96
CA TYR A 305 4.72 -19.25 10.48
C TYR A 305 5.99 -20.01 10.14
N ARG A 306 6.69 -20.55 11.15
CA ARG A 306 7.72 -21.55 10.98
C ARG A 306 7.22 -22.88 11.52
N LEU A 307 6.96 -23.81 10.63
CA LEU A 307 6.23 -25.04 10.92
C LEU A 307 7.09 -26.26 10.63
N ARG A 308 6.96 -27.28 11.48
CA ARG A 308 7.57 -28.60 11.26
C ARG A 308 6.51 -29.68 11.40
N MET A 309 6.28 -30.42 10.33
CA MET A 309 5.47 -31.64 10.36
C MET A 309 6.37 -32.88 10.51
N THR A 310 5.94 -33.78 11.35
CA THR A 310 6.49 -35.12 11.43
C THR A 310 5.42 -36.12 10.95
N SER A 311 5.75 -37.38 10.83
CA SER A 311 4.77 -38.42 10.43
C SER A 311 3.51 -38.49 11.29
N SER A 312 3.50 -37.83 12.48
CA SER A 312 2.40 -37.96 13.45
C SER A 312 1.93 -36.63 14.04
N ARG A 313 2.69 -35.53 13.93
CA ARG A 313 2.37 -34.29 14.64
C ARG A 313 2.94 -33.06 13.93
N MET A 314 2.13 -31.98 13.91
CA MET A 314 2.54 -30.61 13.58
C MET A 314 3.15 -29.92 14.81
N TYR A 315 4.26 -29.21 14.60
CA TYR A 315 4.90 -28.33 15.57
C TYR A 315 4.93 -26.93 15.00
N VAL A 316 4.47 -25.96 15.77
CA VAL A 316 4.67 -24.54 15.50
C VAL A 316 5.97 -24.14 16.17
N LEU A 317 7.01 -23.95 15.37
CA LEU A 317 8.34 -23.55 15.87
C LEU A 317 8.41 -22.04 16.13
N ASN A 318 7.66 -21.26 15.33
CA ASN A 318 7.45 -19.86 15.54
C ASN A 318 6.12 -19.43 14.88
N PHE A 319 5.46 -18.48 15.52
CA PHE A 319 4.34 -17.70 14.99
C PHE A 319 4.54 -16.26 15.43
N GLU A 320 4.42 -15.36 14.48
CA GLU A 320 4.45 -13.92 14.71
C GLU A 320 3.33 -13.28 13.89
N ARG A 321 2.67 -12.28 14.48
CA ARG A 321 1.72 -11.44 13.78
C ARG A 321 2.05 -9.97 14.01
N THR A 322 2.32 -9.24 12.95
CA THR A 322 2.48 -7.80 12.95
C THR A 322 1.20 -7.14 12.44
N THR A 323 0.74 -6.12 13.13
CA THR A 323 -0.50 -5.40 12.81
C THR A 323 -0.21 -3.91 12.80
N ASN A 324 -0.42 -3.26 11.66
CA ASN A 324 -0.27 -1.82 11.49
C ASN A 324 -1.59 -1.20 11.06
N GLN A 325 -2.07 -0.22 11.81
CA GLN A 325 -3.28 0.50 11.45
C GLN A 325 -3.02 1.40 10.24
N ILE A 326 -3.86 1.31 9.21
CA ILE A 326 -3.83 2.19 8.06
C ILE A 326 -4.43 3.53 8.47
N PHE A 327 -3.62 4.58 8.43
CA PHE A 327 -4.08 5.92 8.79
C PHE A 327 -4.92 6.51 7.65
N ARG A 328 -6.07 7.12 7.97
CA ARG A 328 -6.99 7.68 6.97
C ARG A 328 -7.20 9.19 7.10
N GLY A 329 -6.61 9.83 8.08
CA GLY A 329 -6.81 11.27 8.31
C GLY A 329 -8.26 11.67 8.63
N GLU A 330 -9.12 10.68 8.92
CA GLU A 330 -10.51 10.86 9.30
C GLU A 330 -10.64 10.99 10.82
N ASN A 331 -11.61 11.76 11.29
CA ASN A 331 -12.07 11.79 12.68
C ASN A 331 -10.99 11.87 13.77
N ASN A 332 -11.02 12.88 14.60
CA ASN A 332 -10.27 13.02 15.87
C ASN A 332 -8.81 12.48 15.89
N PHE A 333 -8.11 12.51 14.75
CA PHE A 333 -6.70 12.10 14.68
C PHE A 333 -5.77 13.05 15.49
N ILE A 334 -6.26 14.21 15.88
CA ILE A 334 -5.51 15.17 16.70
C ILE A 334 -5.77 14.86 18.17
N SER A 335 -4.73 14.48 18.90
CA SER A 335 -4.71 14.36 20.35
C SER A 335 -4.07 15.60 20.98
N ASP A 336 -4.60 16.06 22.11
CA ASP A 336 -4.05 17.16 22.91
C ASP A 336 -3.73 18.45 22.12
N GLY A 337 -4.38 18.64 20.97
CA GLY A 337 -4.24 19.81 20.12
C GLY A 337 -2.97 19.90 19.26
N ASN A 338 -1.95 19.05 19.49
CA ASN A 338 -0.66 19.12 18.80
C ASN A 338 -0.09 17.76 18.36
N SER A 339 -0.68 16.65 18.80
CA SER A 339 -0.20 15.30 18.49
C SER A 339 -1.15 14.61 17.53
N ILE A 340 -0.61 13.82 16.60
CA ILE A 340 -1.39 12.98 15.69
C ILE A 340 -1.41 11.56 16.25
N GLN A 341 -2.59 10.94 16.31
CA GLN A 341 -2.75 9.53 16.64
C GLN A 341 -2.71 8.71 15.36
N LEU A 342 -1.70 7.87 15.23
CA LEU A 342 -1.51 6.99 14.06
C LEU A 342 -2.07 5.59 14.27
N GLY A 343 -2.61 5.30 15.48
CA GLY A 343 -3.19 4.00 15.82
C GLY A 343 -2.17 2.95 16.22
N ILE A 344 -2.54 1.68 16.03
CA ILE A 344 -1.71 0.52 16.36
C ILE A 344 -0.59 0.39 15.32
N ARG A 345 0.67 0.49 15.75
CA ARG A 345 1.86 0.36 14.91
C ARG A 345 3.14 0.27 15.74
N ASP A 346 4.28 0.09 15.09
CA ASP A 346 5.58 0.26 15.75
C ASP A 346 5.86 1.73 16.11
N GLY A 347 6.89 1.96 16.92
CA GLY A 347 7.25 3.30 17.38
C GLY A 347 8.05 4.14 16.38
N GLN A 348 8.43 3.58 15.22
CA GLN A 348 9.25 4.28 14.22
C GLN A 348 8.42 4.74 13.04
N ILE A 349 8.67 5.97 12.57
CA ILE A 349 8.01 6.58 11.43
C ILE A 349 9.01 7.48 10.69
N GLU A 350 9.00 7.39 9.36
CA GLU A 350 9.68 8.36 8.51
C GLU A 350 8.90 9.68 8.55
N TYR A 351 9.53 10.77 8.97
CA TYR A 351 8.92 12.09 8.95
C TYR A 351 9.94 13.20 8.71
N ALA A 352 9.47 14.32 8.18
CA ALA A 352 10.23 15.55 8.06
C ALA A 352 9.35 16.76 8.39
N MET A 353 9.97 17.86 8.78
CA MET A 353 9.30 19.11 9.09
C MET A 353 9.96 20.26 8.35
N ASN A 354 9.18 21.32 8.07
CA ASN A 354 9.74 22.60 7.65
C ASN A 354 10.56 23.26 8.80
N GLU A 355 11.33 24.32 8.51
CA GLU A 355 12.22 24.96 9.50
C GLU A 355 11.46 25.50 10.72
N THR A 356 10.24 26.01 10.53
CA THR A 356 9.40 26.53 11.61
C THR A 356 8.66 25.45 12.40
N GLY A 357 8.68 24.20 11.95
CA GLY A 357 7.96 23.07 12.56
C GLY A 357 6.43 23.21 12.50
N THR A 358 5.91 24.02 11.58
CA THR A 358 4.47 24.24 11.39
C THR A 358 3.84 23.22 10.46
N VAL A 359 4.63 22.64 9.56
CA VAL A 359 4.21 21.59 8.63
C VAL A 359 5.03 20.33 8.86
N VAL A 360 4.36 19.20 8.95
CA VAL A 360 4.97 17.88 9.15
C VAL A 360 4.51 16.95 8.05
N ALA A 361 5.43 16.41 7.27
CA ALA A 361 5.19 15.31 6.37
C ALA A 361 5.61 14.00 7.03
N PHE A 362 4.85 12.92 6.84
CA PHE A 362 5.17 11.61 7.39
C PHE A 362 4.68 10.49 6.49
N VAL A 363 5.36 9.35 6.55
CA VAL A 363 5.02 8.15 5.78
C VAL A 363 4.41 7.11 6.71
N GLN A 364 3.29 6.54 6.31
CA GLN A 364 2.68 5.43 7.02
C GLN A 364 2.04 4.43 6.04
N GLU A 365 2.40 3.15 6.19
CA GLU A 365 1.87 2.04 5.40
C GLU A 365 1.89 2.31 3.88
N GLY A 366 3.05 2.80 3.38
CA GLY A 366 3.22 3.13 1.96
C GLY A 366 2.49 4.38 1.48
N GLU A 367 2.03 5.25 2.40
CA GLU A 367 1.33 6.49 2.08
C GLU A 367 2.05 7.71 2.66
N LEU A 368 2.10 8.80 1.91
CA LEU A 368 2.65 10.07 2.35
C LEU A 368 1.54 11.03 2.76
N TRP A 369 1.64 11.54 3.96
CA TRP A 369 0.72 12.49 4.55
C TRP A 369 1.44 13.79 4.90
N CYS A 370 0.72 14.91 4.78
CA CYS A 370 1.20 16.24 5.17
C CYS A 370 0.22 16.87 6.17
N PHE A 371 0.72 17.30 7.33
CA PHE A 371 -0.08 17.91 8.40
C PHE A 371 0.36 19.35 8.65
N ASP A 372 -0.57 20.28 8.41
CA ASP A 372 -0.46 21.69 8.82
C ASP A 372 -0.96 21.84 10.27
N ARG A 373 -0.03 22.07 11.19
CA ARG A 373 -0.32 22.20 12.63
C ARG A 373 -1.09 23.46 12.98
N ILE A 374 -0.93 24.53 12.19
CA ILE A 374 -1.59 25.83 12.46
C ILE A 374 -3.07 25.73 12.07
N ASN A 375 -3.34 25.25 10.86
CA ASN A 375 -4.70 25.15 10.35
C ASN A 375 -5.37 23.83 10.75
N LYS A 376 -4.63 22.92 11.41
CA LYS A 376 -5.07 21.55 11.80
C LYS A 376 -5.64 20.77 10.62
N LYS A 377 -5.00 20.92 9.48
CA LYS A 377 -5.39 20.29 8.22
C LYS A 377 -4.42 19.18 7.88
N ILE A 378 -4.96 18.03 7.47
CA ILE A 378 -4.18 16.91 6.97
C ILE A 378 -4.54 16.63 5.52
N VAL A 379 -3.53 16.29 4.72
CA VAL A 379 -3.66 15.97 3.31
C VAL A 379 -2.92 14.66 3.03
N GLN A 380 -3.56 13.73 2.33
CA GLN A 380 -2.88 12.59 1.75
C GLN A 380 -2.19 13.04 0.47
N VAL A 381 -0.87 13.10 0.50
CA VAL A 381 -0.05 13.59 -0.62
C VAL A 381 0.14 12.49 -1.66
N PHE A 382 0.43 11.26 -1.23
CA PHE A 382 0.67 10.14 -2.12
C PHE A 382 0.14 8.83 -1.53
N SER A 383 -0.48 8.01 -2.38
CA SER A 383 -0.86 6.63 -2.08
C SER A 383 -1.04 5.84 -3.37
N PHE A 384 -0.63 4.58 -3.39
CA PHE A 384 -1.05 3.66 -4.44
C PHE A 384 -2.45 3.08 -4.18
N ARG A 385 -2.95 3.09 -2.92
CA ARG A 385 -4.30 2.63 -2.61
C ARG A 385 -5.33 3.56 -3.22
N ASP A 386 -6.38 3.01 -3.82
CA ASP A 386 -7.54 3.79 -4.20
C ASP A 386 -8.42 4.13 -2.98
N THR A 387 -9.41 4.99 -3.19
CA THR A 387 -10.32 5.42 -2.12
C THR A 387 -11.16 4.27 -1.53
N GLU A 388 -11.35 3.19 -2.28
CA GLU A 388 -12.12 2.02 -1.85
C GLU A 388 -11.24 1.03 -1.07
N GLY A 389 -9.92 0.99 -1.35
CA GLY A 389 -8.92 0.17 -0.66
C GLY A 389 -9.20 -1.33 -0.73
N THR A 390 -9.79 -1.79 -1.84
CA THR A 390 -10.23 -3.19 -2.00
C THR A 390 -9.43 -3.95 -3.06
N ASP A 391 -8.60 -3.29 -3.84
CA ASP A 391 -7.79 -3.94 -4.87
C ASP A 391 -6.43 -4.35 -4.30
N ILE A 392 -6.18 -5.67 -4.24
CA ILE A 392 -4.92 -6.23 -3.72
C ILE A 392 -3.68 -5.76 -4.49
N ARG A 393 -3.85 -5.35 -5.75
CA ARG A 393 -2.75 -4.86 -6.59
C ARG A 393 -2.26 -3.49 -6.14
N ASP A 394 -3.18 -2.65 -5.67
CA ASP A 394 -2.86 -1.33 -5.13
C ASP A 394 -2.13 -1.42 -3.77
N ASP A 395 -2.34 -2.51 -3.04
CA ASP A 395 -1.86 -2.71 -1.66
C ASP A 395 -0.55 -3.54 -1.59
N TRP A 396 -0.01 -3.94 -2.74
CA TRP A 396 1.21 -4.73 -2.76
C TRP A 396 2.43 -3.93 -2.28
N GLY A 397 3.14 -4.48 -1.27
CA GLY A 397 4.06 -3.76 -0.40
C GLY A 397 5.49 -3.48 -0.86
N PRO A 398 6.07 -4.02 -1.98
CA PRO A 398 7.48 -3.81 -2.31
C PRO A 398 7.78 -2.41 -2.87
N HIS A 399 7.46 -1.37 -2.13
CA HIS A 399 7.84 0.02 -2.40
C HIS A 399 7.98 0.78 -1.08
N ASP A 400 8.78 1.84 -1.11
CA ASP A 400 8.94 2.78 0.00
C ASP A 400 8.84 4.22 -0.49
N ILE A 401 8.58 5.12 0.44
CA ILE A 401 8.58 6.56 0.22
C ILE A 401 9.63 7.19 1.11
N LYS A 402 10.44 8.08 0.55
CA LYS A 402 11.44 8.85 1.28
C LYS A 402 11.16 10.34 1.13
N ILE A 403 10.99 11.02 2.26
CA ILE A 403 10.81 12.46 2.28
C ILE A 403 12.15 13.14 2.09
N VAL A 404 12.25 14.00 1.09
CA VAL A 404 13.46 14.72 0.74
C VAL A 404 13.52 16.08 1.41
N ARG A 405 12.42 16.85 1.32
CA ARG A 405 12.33 18.21 1.87
C ARG A 405 10.88 18.60 2.09
N VAL A 406 10.65 19.40 3.12
CA VAL A 406 9.38 20.11 3.38
C VAL A 406 9.70 21.60 3.44
N ASP A 407 9.01 22.44 2.68
CA ASP A 407 9.22 23.88 2.67
C ASP A 407 8.22 24.65 3.56
N GLU A 408 8.41 25.96 3.69
CA GLU A 408 7.56 26.81 4.52
C GLU A 408 6.14 27.02 3.95
N ALA A 409 5.95 26.75 2.67
CA ALA A 409 4.62 26.80 2.02
C ALA A 409 3.83 25.48 2.18
N GLY A 410 4.47 24.45 2.74
CA GLY A 410 3.90 23.12 2.90
C GLY A 410 4.07 22.25 1.65
N SER A 411 4.95 22.63 0.72
CA SER A 411 5.32 21.81 -0.41
C SER A 411 6.29 20.70 0.05
N VAL A 412 6.21 19.55 -0.60
CA VAL A 412 7.02 18.38 -0.24
C VAL A 412 7.70 17.82 -1.48
N ASP A 413 9.04 17.74 -1.47
CA ASP A 413 9.78 16.92 -2.42
C ASP A 413 9.99 15.54 -1.80
N PHE A 414 9.69 14.49 -2.54
CA PHE A 414 9.81 13.11 -2.06
C PHE A 414 10.13 12.14 -3.18
N VAL A 415 10.57 10.97 -2.80
CA VAL A 415 10.95 9.89 -3.72
C VAL A 415 10.12 8.65 -3.38
N VAL A 416 9.50 8.05 -4.38
CA VAL A 416 8.89 6.72 -4.31
C VAL A 416 9.79 5.75 -5.05
N TYR A 417 10.21 4.67 -4.41
CA TYR A 417 11.08 3.69 -5.03
C TYR A 417 10.63 2.26 -4.73
N GLY A 418 10.85 1.39 -5.70
CA GLY A 418 10.39 0.00 -5.67
C GLY A 418 9.46 -0.31 -6.83
N TYR A 419 8.52 -1.20 -6.60
CA TYR A 419 7.52 -1.58 -7.58
C TYR A 419 6.40 -0.54 -7.66
N MET A 420 6.04 -0.15 -8.88
CA MET A 420 4.96 0.80 -9.14
C MET A 420 3.64 0.05 -9.32
N ASN A 421 2.78 0.13 -8.30
CA ASN A 421 1.55 -0.68 -8.23
C ASN A 421 0.51 -0.29 -9.28
N ARG A 422 0.51 0.97 -9.70
CA ARG A 422 -0.46 1.51 -10.66
C ARG A 422 0.06 2.79 -11.31
N GLY A 423 -0.69 3.36 -12.23
CA GLY A 423 -0.33 4.60 -12.94
C GLY A 423 0.50 4.33 -14.18
N ASP A 424 1.24 5.36 -14.64
CA ASP A 424 1.97 5.32 -15.91
C ASP A 424 3.14 4.33 -15.91
N HIS A 425 3.65 3.99 -14.73
CA HIS A 425 4.77 3.07 -14.52
C HIS A 425 4.33 1.72 -13.92
N GLU A 426 3.03 1.39 -13.99
CA GLU A 426 2.52 0.12 -13.44
C GLU A 426 3.35 -1.08 -13.90
N GLY A 427 3.79 -1.91 -12.94
CA GLY A 427 4.57 -3.11 -13.21
C GLY A 427 6.06 -2.88 -13.46
N GLN A 428 6.54 -1.64 -13.38
CA GLN A 428 7.97 -1.33 -13.38
C GLN A 428 8.52 -1.28 -11.96
N VAL A 429 9.79 -1.57 -11.81
CA VAL A 429 10.59 -1.22 -10.64
C VAL A 429 11.42 0.00 -10.99
N GLY A 430 11.49 0.95 -10.07
CA GLY A 430 12.26 2.16 -10.32
C GLY A 430 12.19 3.15 -9.18
N THR A 431 12.62 4.35 -9.46
CA THR A 431 12.65 5.47 -8.52
C THR A 431 12.01 6.68 -9.18
N ALA A 432 10.87 7.11 -8.63
CA ALA A 432 10.14 8.29 -9.07
C ALA A 432 10.38 9.45 -8.10
N VAL A 433 10.72 10.60 -8.62
CA VAL A 433 10.87 11.86 -7.86
C VAL A 433 9.63 12.70 -8.08
N TYR A 434 9.01 13.10 -7.00
CA TYR A 434 7.76 13.89 -7.01
C TYR A 434 7.94 15.22 -6.31
N HIS A 435 7.24 16.22 -6.82
CA HIS A 435 7.01 17.49 -6.14
C HIS A 435 5.51 17.65 -5.83
N TYR A 436 5.19 17.89 -4.57
CA TYR A 436 3.87 18.30 -4.12
C TYR A 436 3.86 19.79 -3.80
N ASP A 437 3.02 20.58 -4.46
CA ASP A 437 2.81 22.00 -4.16
C ASP A 437 1.72 22.14 -3.08
N GLY A 438 2.12 22.60 -1.89
CA GLY A 438 1.23 22.76 -0.75
C GLY A 438 0.19 23.89 -0.88
N LEU A 439 0.42 24.86 -1.79
CA LEU A 439 -0.49 25.98 -1.98
C LEU A 439 -1.67 25.63 -2.89
N VAL A 440 -1.39 24.95 -4.00
CA VAL A 440 -2.41 24.57 -4.99
C VAL A 440 -2.85 23.11 -4.84
N GLN A 441 -2.15 22.34 -3.99
CA GLN A 441 -2.45 20.94 -3.69
C GLN A 441 -2.41 20.04 -4.95
N THR A 442 -1.39 20.24 -5.75
CA THR A 442 -1.11 19.40 -6.92
C THR A 442 0.20 18.66 -6.73
N MET A 443 0.30 17.49 -7.34
CA MET A 443 1.51 16.69 -7.35
C MET A 443 1.95 16.46 -8.79
N GLU A 444 3.24 16.61 -9.04
CA GLU A 444 3.87 16.37 -10.34
C GLU A 444 4.99 15.35 -10.18
N GLU A 445 5.06 14.38 -11.08
CA GLU A 445 6.22 13.52 -11.23
C GLU A 445 7.28 14.27 -12.02
N GLU A 446 8.46 14.43 -11.42
CA GLU A 446 9.56 15.18 -12.02
C GLU A 446 10.47 14.29 -12.87
N VAL A 447 10.79 13.11 -12.36
CA VAL A 447 11.71 12.16 -12.99
C VAL A 447 11.34 10.74 -12.59
N PHE A 448 11.40 9.80 -13.53
CA PHE A 448 11.36 8.37 -13.27
C PHE A 448 12.63 7.69 -13.78
N ILE A 449 13.31 6.94 -12.93
CA ILE A 449 14.50 6.16 -13.25
C ILE A 449 14.13 4.68 -13.11
N PRO A 450 13.97 3.93 -14.22
CA PRO A 450 13.67 2.50 -14.15
C PRO A 450 14.88 1.70 -13.67
N SER A 451 14.62 0.59 -12.98
CA SER A 451 15.60 -0.40 -12.54
C SER A 451 15.13 -1.82 -12.90
N THR A 452 16.07 -2.71 -13.12
CA THR A 452 15.80 -4.15 -13.29
C THR A 452 16.23 -4.98 -12.08
N GLN A 453 16.64 -4.32 -11.01
CA GLN A 453 16.99 -4.95 -9.74
C GLN A 453 15.74 -5.23 -8.89
N SER A 454 15.84 -6.17 -7.95
CA SER A 454 14.76 -6.38 -6.98
C SER A 454 14.59 -5.16 -6.07
N TYR A 455 13.39 -5.05 -5.49
CA TYR A 455 13.10 -3.98 -4.53
C TYR A 455 14.07 -3.98 -3.33
N GLU A 456 14.46 -5.15 -2.82
CA GLU A 456 15.35 -5.27 -1.67
C GLU A 456 16.74 -4.68 -1.95
N ILE A 457 17.27 -4.89 -3.16
CA ILE A 457 18.54 -4.30 -3.58
C ILE A 457 18.38 -2.81 -3.77
N LEU A 458 17.34 -2.37 -4.47
CA LEU A 458 17.08 -0.95 -4.67
C LEU A 458 16.90 -0.22 -3.32
N LYS A 459 16.20 -0.84 -2.37
CA LYS A 459 16.04 -0.33 -1.00
C LYS A 459 17.39 -0.17 -0.27
N ALA A 460 18.26 -1.17 -0.38
CA ALA A 460 19.60 -1.11 0.21
C ALA A 460 20.44 0.02 -0.41
N GLU A 461 20.41 0.18 -1.73
CA GLU A 461 21.11 1.25 -2.44
C GLU A 461 20.59 2.63 -2.06
N MET A 462 19.28 2.84 -2.05
CA MET A 462 18.64 4.09 -1.64
C MET A 462 18.93 4.46 -0.19
N GLY A 463 19.06 3.48 0.70
CA GLY A 463 19.46 3.67 2.09
C GLY A 463 20.88 4.18 2.27
N GLN A 464 21.77 3.96 1.28
CA GLN A 464 23.17 4.35 1.36
C GLN A 464 23.41 5.81 0.97
N LEU A 465 22.74 6.31 -0.05
CA LEU A 465 22.90 7.68 -0.51
C LEU A 465 21.63 8.24 -1.11
N MET A 466 20.98 9.09 -0.33
CA MET A 466 19.97 10.04 -0.81
C MET A 466 20.17 11.37 -0.08
N TYR A 467 20.47 12.41 -0.82
CA TYR A 467 20.79 13.72 -0.23
C TYR A 467 20.44 14.87 -1.18
N VAL A 468 19.86 15.94 -0.64
CA VAL A 468 19.65 17.21 -1.35
C VAL A 468 20.62 18.25 -0.80
N ASN A 469 21.35 18.93 -1.70
CA ASN A 469 22.21 20.04 -1.30
C ASN A 469 21.47 21.39 -1.32
N ASP A 470 22.11 22.43 -0.77
CA ASP A 470 21.56 23.81 -0.70
C ASP A 470 21.21 24.43 -2.06
N LYS A 471 21.66 23.85 -3.15
CA LYS A 471 21.39 24.31 -4.53
C LYS A 471 20.21 23.57 -5.17
N GLY A 472 19.47 22.75 -4.42
CA GLY A 472 18.36 21.96 -4.91
C GLY A 472 18.78 20.83 -5.87
N ASN A 473 19.99 20.27 -5.71
CA ASN A 473 20.35 19.06 -6.42
C ASN A 473 20.16 17.85 -5.51
N LEU A 474 19.35 16.91 -5.94
CA LEU A 474 19.18 15.60 -5.34
C LEU A 474 20.23 14.63 -5.89
N TYR A 475 20.90 13.92 -5.01
CA TYR A 475 21.85 12.86 -5.31
C TYR A 475 21.28 11.53 -4.87
N LEU A 476 21.24 10.56 -5.80
CA LEU A 476 20.70 9.22 -5.59
C LEU A 476 21.71 8.18 -6.08
N PHE A 477 21.79 7.06 -5.37
CA PHE A 477 22.55 5.89 -5.82
C PHE A 477 21.58 4.78 -6.24
N ILE A 478 21.64 4.40 -7.53
CA ILE A 478 20.73 3.42 -8.15
C ILE A 478 21.51 2.65 -9.23
N ASP A 479 21.42 1.32 -9.24
CA ASP A 479 22.01 0.45 -10.28
C ASP A 479 23.51 0.71 -10.49
N GLU A 480 24.29 0.76 -9.41
CA GLU A 480 25.73 1.08 -9.42
C GLU A 480 26.04 2.47 -10.03
N LYS A 481 25.05 3.38 -10.09
CA LYS A 481 25.22 4.74 -10.65
C LYS A 481 24.87 5.80 -9.63
N LEU A 482 25.69 6.84 -9.58
CA LEU A 482 25.38 8.05 -8.84
C LEU A 482 24.70 9.05 -9.76
N TYR A 483 23.42 9.29 -9.51
CA TYR A 483 22.62 10.31 -10.18
C TYR A 483 22.68 11.65 -9.47
N ARG A 484 22.65 12.72 -10.23
CA ARG A 484 22.35 14.07 -9.76
C ARG A 484 21.16 14.59 -10.53
N ILE A 485 20.10 14.94 -9.82
CA ILE A 485 18.86 15.51 -10.35
C ILE A 485 18.74 16.93 -9.84
N ASN A 486 18.59 17.91 -10.71
CA ASN A 486 18.33 19.29 -10.31
C ASN A 486 16.81 19.49 -10.19
N LEU A 487 16.30 19.65 -8.97
CA LEU A 487 14.87 19.75 -8.65
C LEU A 487 14.17 20.99 -9.23
N THR A 488 14.92 21.97 -9.77
CA THR A 488 14.34 23.17 -10.40
C THR A 488 14.26 23.04 -11.91
N THR A 489 15.27 22.40 -12.52
CA THR A 489 15.35 22.29 -13.99
C THR A 489 15.01 20.91 -14.51
N LEU A 490 14.74 19.96 -13.62
CA LEU A 490 14.40 18.56 -13.86
C LEU A 490 15.44 17.83 -14.72
N LYS A 491 16.70 18.31 -14.68
CA LYS A 491 17.79 17.69 -15.43
C LYS A 491 18.50 16.66 -14.58
N GLU A 492 18.45 15.43 -15.03
CA GLU A 492 19.24 14.34 -14.50
C GLU A 492 20.63 14.26 -15.15
N LYS A 493 21.59 13.79 -14.40
CA LYS A 493 22.94 13.49 -14.88
C LYS A 493 23.55 12.37 -14.07
N VAL A 494 24.05 11.34 -14.74
CA VAL A 494 24.92 10.35 -14.11
C VAL A 494 26.29 11.00 -13.85
N ILE A 495 26.72 11.02 -12.59
CA ILE A 495 27.99 11.58 -12.13
C ILE A 495 29.08 10.52 -12.18
N VAL A 496 28.77 9.30 -11.71
CA VAL A 496 29.65 8.14 -11.70
C VAL A 496 28.83 6.93 -12.17
N ASP A 497 29.43 6.07 -12.99
CA ASP A 497 28.83 4.82 -13.48
C ASP A 497 29.75 3.65 -13.10
N GLY A 498 29.18 2.49 -12.78
CA GLY A 498 29.91 1.30 -12.35
C GLY A 498 30.48 1.39 -10.93
N LEU A 499 29.84 2.16 -10.06
CA LEU A 499 30.24 2.35 -8.67
C LEU A 499 29.74 1.18 -7.81
N LYS A 500 30.60 0.20 -7.56
CA LYS A 500 30.26 -0.97 -6.73
C LYS A 500 30.14 -0.59 -5.26
N GLU A 501 29.27 -1.24 -4.53
CA GLU A 501 28.99 -1.01 -3.11
C GLU A 501 30.26 -0.97 -2.23
N SER A 502 31.21 -1.86 -2.50
CA SER A 502 32.47 -1.92 -1.75
C SER A 502 33.49 -0.83 -2.11
N CYS A 503 33.22 -0.02 -3.15
CA CYS A 503 34.17 0.92 -3.73
C CYS A 503 33.88 2.38 -3.38
N TYR A 504 32.90 2.67 -2.52
CA TYR A 504 32.60 4.03 -2.09
C TYR A 504 32.26 4.13 -0.61
N GLN A 505 32.38 5.34 -0.08
CA GLN A 505 32.05 5.68 1.29
C GLN A 505 31.45 7.07 1.34
N THR A 506 30.31 7.20 2.02
CA THR A 506 29.70 8.51 2.31
C THR A 506 30.22 9.05 3.64
N SER A 507 30.30 10.38 3.76
CA SER A 507 30.54 11.03 5.05
C SER A 507 29.30 10.84 5.95
N GLN A 508 29.50 10.92 7.27
CA GLN A 508 28.41 10.82 8.23
C GLN A 508 27.31 11.87 8.02
N SER A 509 27.63 13.01 7.41
CA SER A 509 26.67 14.07 7.05
C SER A 509 26.11 13.92 5.64
N ASN A 510 26.47 12.87 4.90
CA ASN A 510 26.14 12.65 3.49
C ASN A 510 26.52 13.81 2.53
N GLN A 511 27.38 14.75 2.97
CA GLN A 511 27.83 15.90 2.18
C GLN A 511 28.97 15.57 1.24
N TYR A 512 29.73 14.51 1.52
CA TYR A 512 30.86 14.06 0.74
C TYR A 512 30.73 12.59 0.42
N LEU A 513 31.06 12.25 -0.82
CA LEU A 513 31.22 10.89 -1.31
C LEU A 513 32.66 10.73 -1.80
N ALA A 514 33.34 9.70 -1.31
CA ALA A 514 34.63 9.25 -1.82
C ALA A 514 34.46 7.89 -2.49
N TRP A 515 35.08 7.69 -3.63
CA TRP A 515 35.05 6.40 -4.33
C TRP A 515 36.40 6.08 -4.96
N VAL A 516 36.58 4.81 -5.27
CA VAL A 516 37.75 4.28 -5.97
C VAL A 516 37.29 3.80 -7.34
N GLU A 517 37.89 4.33 -8.41
CA GLU A 517 37.70 3.80 -9.76
C GLU A 517 38.54 2.51 -9.88
N ALA A 518 37.84 1.38 -10.16
CA ALA A 518 38.53 0.11 -10.37
C ALA A 518 39.13 0.06 -11.76
N ASP A 519 40.31 0.65 -11.93
CA ASP A 519 40.99 0.73 -13.21
C ASP A 519 41.73 -0.55 -13.63
N ASN A 520 41.66 -1.66 -12.90
CA ASN A 520 42.14 -3.00 -13.33
C ASN A 520 42.06 -4.01 -12.18
N GLU A 521 41.94 -5.30 -12.50
CA GLU A 521 41.93 -6.46 -11.60
C GLU A 521 43.17 -6.58 -10.66
N TYR A 522 44.04 -5.59 -10.58
CA TYR A 522 45.31 -5.65 -9.85
C TYR A 522 45.59 -4.48 -8.89
N SER A 523 44.70 -3.56 -8.69
CA SER A 523 44.89 -2.51 -7.67
C SER A 523 44.22 -2.87 -6.34
N SER A 524 44.71 -3.91 -5.68
CA SER A 524 44.55 -4.07 -4.24
C SER A 524 45.72 -3.33 -3.54
N THR A 525 45.51 -2.12 -3.12
CA THR A 525 46.32 -1.49 -2.06
C THR A 525 45.42 -0.90 -1.04
#